data_5f4f76706bd6ee17242de058cf2e7305
#
_entry.id   5f4f76706bd6ee17242de058cf2e7305
#
_cell.length_a   1.000
_cell.length_b   1.000
_cell.length_c   1.000
_cell.angle_alpha   90.00
_cell.angle_beta   90.00
_cell.angle_gamma   90.00
#
_symmetry.space_group_name_H-M   'P 1'
#
loop_
_entity.id
_entity.type
_entity.pdbx_description
1 polymer ?
#
loop_
_entity_poly.entity_id
_entity_poly.type
_entity_poly.pdbx_seq_one_letter_code
_entity_poly.pdbx_strand_id
1 'polypeptide(L)'
;MKKNLSILLITIFFSANCQDIYFPSKGKWEVKLPSDFNYDSKKIQKAIDFVVENQNNGNKDLRVEILKGFSTEPYHSIKGPTKKRGETNGLIIKNGYIIASWGDTKRVDMTFSVTKSYLSAVTGIAVDKNLIRSEKDFVSNYVWDKTFDGEKNSLITWEHLLNQSSDWFGNLFGINHWEDRPDISKSIDDWRSEPQKVPGTHYKYNDVRVNVLAYSLLQVFRESLPKVLKETIMDPIDASDTWRWYGYENSWVNIDGIKTQSVSGGGHNGGGIFISSEDHARFGLLFLNKGMWNGKRIISEEWIEKSISPSETNPEYGYMWWINSKLGEDYQTTDWKNVPTNIFYGSGFGGNKVIIIPDENMVIVGRWFGGQTESTFIKMILDSK
;
A
#
# COMPACT_ATOMS: atom_id res chain seq x y z
N MET A 1 -29.45 61.15 -30.01
CA MET A 1 -28.47 60.90 -28.89
C MET A 1 -28.54 59.47 -28.47
N LYS A 2 -27.59 58.63 -28.89
CA LYS A 2 -27.47 57.23 -28.48
C LYS A 2 -26.45 57.20 -27.33
N LYS A 3 -26.86 56.79 -26.11
CA LYS A 3 -25.95 56.58 -24.97
C LYS A 3 -25.35 55.19 -25.10
N ASN A 4 -24.03 55.12 -25.27
CA ASN A 4 -23.27 53.90 -25.19
C ASN A 4 -23.02 53.57 -23.71
N LEU A 5 -23.53 52.43 -23.26
CA LEU A 5 -23.29 51.89 -21.92
C LEU A 5 -22.11 50.92 -22.02
N SER A 6 -20.92 51.34 -21.58
CA SER A 6 -19.77 50.47 -21.48
C SER A 6 -19.87 49.65 -20.19
N ILE A 7 -20.04 48.34 -20.32
CA ILE A 7 -20.00 47.38 -19.23
C ILE A 7 -18.54 47.02 -18.99
N LEU A 8 -17.99 47.45 -17.84
CA LEU A 8 -16.66 47.06 -17.38
C LEU A 8 -16.73 45.65 -16.74
N LEU A 9 -16.23 44.65 -17.45
CA LEU A 9 -16.12 43.29 -16.92
C LEU A 9 -14.90 43.21 -15.99
N ILE A 10 -15.14 43.19 -14.67
CA ILE A 10 -14.10 42.95 -13.68
C ILE A 10 -13.91 41.42 -13.56
N THR A 11 -12.84 40.93 -14.18
CA THR A 11 -12.39 39.56 -14.01
C THR A 11 -11.66 39.44 -12.66
N ILE A 12 -12.31 38.90 -11.65
CA ILE A 12 -11.68 38.56 -10.37
C ILE A 12 -10.88 37.29 -10.59
N PHE A 13 -9.57 37.40 -10.72
CA PHE A 13 -8.67 36.25 -10.64
C PHE A 13 -8.62 35.78 -9.17
N PHE A 14 -9.32 34.69 -8.85
CA PHE A 14 -9.03 33.91 -7.66
C PHE A 14 -7.69 33.26 -7.87
N SER A 15 -6.62 33.81 -7.34
CA SER A 15 -5.36 33.10 -7.14
C SER A 15 -5.63 32.01 -6.10
N ALA A 16 -5.97 30.81 -6.51
CA ALA A 16 -5.82 29.67 -5.65
C ALA A 16 -4.34 29.60 -5.28
N ASN A 17 -4.01 29.91 -4.03
CA ASN A 17 -2.68 29.63 -3.47
C ASN A 17 -2.49 28.12 -3.47
N CYS A 18 -2.09 27.56 -4.60
CA CYS A 18 -1.50 26.24 -4.65
C CYS A 18 -0.15 26.38 -3.92
N GLN A 19 -0.09 26.03 -2.65
CA GLN A 19 1.18 25.93 -1.96
C GLN A 19 2.01 24.87 -2.69
N ASP A 20 3.13 25.29 -3.27
CA ASP A 20 4.06 24.37 -3.92
C ASP A 20 4.47 23.27 -2.95
N ILE A 21 4.28 22.03 -3.37
CA ILE A 21 4.70 20.88 -2.57
C ILE A 21 6.22 20.75 -2.70
N TYR A 22 6.89 20.67 -1.56
CA TYR A 22 8.32 20.40 -1.49
C TYR A 22 8.59 18.91 -1.74
N PHE A 23 9.56 18.61 -2.61
CA PHE A 23 10.04 17.28 -2.88
C PHE A 23 11.47 17.11 -2.35
N PRO A 24 11.67 16.26 -1.33
CA PRO A 24 12.97 16.09 -0.71
C PRO A 24 13.95 15.37 -1.64
N SER A 25 15.16 15.90 -1.83
CA SER A 25 16.23 15.23 -2.55
C SER A 25 16.81 14.04 -1.75
N LYS A 26 17.57 13.16 -2.40
CA LYS A 26 18.14 11.95 -1.78
C LYS A 26 18.94 12.26 -0.52
N GLY A 27 18.59 11.60 0.58
CA GLY A 27 19.24 11.75 1.88
C GLY A 27 19.03 13.10 2.58
N LYS A 28 18.21 14.00 2.02
CA LYS A 28 17.91 15.31 2.61
C LYS A 28 16.39 15.47 2.73
N TRP A 29 15.93 15.72 3.92
CA TRP A 29 14.53 16.05 4.16
C TRP A 29 14.46 17.31 5.02
N GLU A 30 13.79 18.34 4.52
CA GLU A 30 13.63 19.59 5.27
C GLU A 30 12.58 19.42 6.36
N VAL A 31 12.87 20.03 7.51
CA VAL A 31 12.00 20.05 8.68
C VAL A 31 11.46 21.46 8.87
N LYS A 32 10.17 21.60 9.11
CA LYS A 32 9.52 22.87 9.50
C LYS A 32 8.74 22.67 10.79
N LEU A 33 8.45 23.77 11.48
CA LEU A 33 7.63 23.71 12.67
C LEU A 33 6.16 23.45 12.30
N PRO A 34 5.39 22.72 13.11
CA PRO A 34 3.95 22.58 12.92
C PRO A 34 3.23 23.95 12.79
N SER A 35 3.69 24.95 13.56
CA SER A 35 3.17 26.33 13.52
C SER A 35 3.32 27.03 12.16
N ASP A 36 4.29 26.65 11.34
CA ASP A 36 4.46 27.19 9.99
C ASP A 36 3.28 26.80 9.06
N PHE A 37 2.51 25.82 9.47
CA PHE A 37 1.32 25.30 8.79
C PHE A 37 0.04 25.45 9.63
N ASN A 38 0.03 26.33 10.63
CA ASN A 38 -1.10 26.60 11.54
C ASN A 38 -1.50 25.41 12.44
N TYR A 39 -0.57 24.51 12.77
CA TYR A 39 -0.77 23.46 13.75
C TYR A 39 -0.12 23.83 15.08
N ASP A 40 -0.82 23.59 16.20
CA ASP A 40 -0.27 23.75 17.55
C ASP A 40 0.78 22.68 17.84
N SER A 41 2.04 23.06 17.97
CA SER A 41 3.16 22.16 18.20
C SER A 41 3.01 21.33 19.49
N LYS A 42 2.35 21.88 20.54
CA LYS A 42 2.11 21.15 21.79
C LYS A 42 1.04 20.07 21.62
N LYS A 43 0.00 20.35 20.83
CA LYS A 43 -1.02 19.35 20.51
C LYS A 43 -0.46 18.25 19.60
N ILE A 44 0.38 18.59 18.61
CA ILE A 44 1.11 17.60 17.79
C ILE A 44 1.99 16.72 18.68
N GLN A 45 2.73 17.29 19.65
CA GLN A 45 3.54 16.48 20.57
C GLN A 45 2.66 15.54 21.40
N LYS A 46 1.51 15.98 21.91
CA LYS A 46 0.57 15.10 22.63
C LYS A 46 0.06 13.94 21.75
N ALA A 47 -0.18 14.18 20.46
CA ALA A 47 -0.54 13.11 19.54
C ALA A 47 0.60 12.09 19.39
N ILE A 48 1.85 12.54 19.30
CA ILE A 48 3.04 11.66 19.27
C ILE A 48 3.16 10.88 20.57
N ASP A 49 3.06 11.54 21.73
CA ASP A 49 3.13 10.87 23.03
C ASP A 49 2.07 9.76 23.12
N PHE A 50 0.86 10.03 22.65
CA PHE A 50 -0.23 9.05 22.61
C PHE A 50 0.14 7.77 21.82
N VAL A 51 0.72 7.88 20.61
CA VAL A 51 1.08 6.68 19.83
C VAL A 51 2.33 5.97 20.37
N VAL A 52 3.23 6.70 21.04
CA VAL A 52 4.39 6.10 21.71
C VAL A 52 3.96 5.30 22.94
N GLU A 53 3.04 5.82 23.74
CA GLU A 53 2.49 5.14 24.91
C GLU A 53 1.62 3.94 24.53
N ASN A 54 0.93 4.02 23.40
CA ASN A 54 0.03 2.98 22.88
C ASN A 54 0.65 2.18 21.71
N GLN A 55 1.97 1.99 21.71
CA GLN A 55 2.63 1.21 20.67
C GLN A 55 2.28 -0.28 20.74
N ASN A 56 2.52 -0.99 19.64
CA ASN A 56 2.34 -2.44 19.57
C ASN A 56 3.27 -3.17 20.54
N ASN A 57 2.69 -3.97 21.47
CA ASN A 57 3.41 -4.74 22.50
C ASN A 57 3.84 -6.13 22.02
N GLY A 58 3.57 -6.52 20.76
CA GLY A 58 3.94 -7.81 20.19
C GLY A 58 5.44 -8.07 20.24
N ASN A 59 5.82 -9.32 20.07
CA ASN A 59 7.22 -9.73 20.14
C ASN A 59 8.07 -8.97 19.11
N LYS A 60 9.25 -8.50 19.55
CA LYS A 60 10.20 -7.84 18.65
C LYS A 60 10.90 -8.80 17.70
N ASP A 61 11.01 -10.07 18.04
CA ASP A 61 11.39 -11.12 17.12
C ASP A 61 10.19 -11.42 16.20
N LEU A 62 10.27 -10.91 14.98
CA LEU A 62 9.16 -11.06 14.03
C LEU A 62 8.94 -12.50 13.56
N ARG A 63 9.93 -13.39 13.71
CA ARG A 63 9.73 -14.81 13.44
C ARG A 63 8.73 -15.40 14.44
N VAL A 64 8.89 -15.06 15.71
CA VAL A 64 7.97 -15.49 16.78
C VAL A 64 6.60 -14.84 16.60
N GLU A 65 6.57 -13.55 16.31
CA GLU A 65 5.33 -12.78 16.21
C GLU A 65 4.47 -13.24 15.02
N ILE A 66 5.08 -13.52 13.87
CA ILE A 66 4.39 -14.05 12.69
C ILE A 66 3.80 -15.43 13.00
N LEU A 67 4.62 -16.36 13.56
CA LEU A 67 4.14 -17.70 13.90
C LEU A 67 2.99 -17.68 14.90
N LYS A 68 3.02 -16.75 15.87
CA LYS A 68 1.92 -16.56 16.82
C LYS A 68 0.68 -15.96 16.15
N GLY A 69 0.85 -14.92 15.32
CA GLY A 69 -0.25 -14.18 14.69
C GLY A 69 -1.05 -15.03 13.68
N PHE A 70 -0.40 -16.00 13.05
CA PHE A 70 -1.02 -16.89 12.07
C PHE A 70 -1.08 -18.36 12.52
N SER A 71 -1.06 -18.60 13.84
CA SER A 71 -1.03 -19.95 14.43
C SER A 71 -2.28 -20.79 14.16
N THR A 72 -3.38 -20.18 13.77
CA THR A 72 -4.63 -20.85 13.39
C THR A 72 -4.66 -21.30 11.93
N GLU A 73 -3.69 -20.87 11.14
CA GLU A 73 -3.62 -21.26 9.72
C GLU A 73 -2.94 -22.62 9.55
N PRO A 74 -3.49 -23.47 8.69
CA PRO A 74 -2.90 -24.78 8.46
C PRO A 74 -1.54 -24.66 7.76
N TYR A 75 -0.57 -25.45 8.22
CA TYR A 75 0.77 -25.53 7.63
C TYR A 75 1.55 -24.19 7.59
N HIS A 76 1.09 -23.14 8.28
CA HIS A 76 1.79 -21.87 8.30
C HIS A 76 3.23 -22.03 8.79
N SER A 77 4.17 -21.49 8.05
CA SER A 77 5.60 -21.56 8.36
C SER A 77 6.34 -20.35 7.78
N ILE A 78 7.46 -19.99 8.40
CA ILE A 78 8.34 -18.95 7.86
C ILE A 78 9.09 -19.51 6.65
N LYS A 79 8.93 -18.85 5.51
CA LYS A 79 9.52 -19.23 4.20
C LYS A 79 10.44 -18.13 3.63
N GLY A 80 10.32 -16.91 4.11
CA GLY A 80 11.17 -15.79 3.71
C GLY A 80 11.89 -15.15 4.89
N PRO A 81 12.85 -14.25 4.65
CA PRO A 81 13.60 -13.59 5.71
C PRO A 81 12.69 -12.79 6.64
N THR A 82 13.08 -12.75 7.91
CA THR A 82 12.50 -11.92 8.95
C THR A 82 13.59 -11.09 9.62
N LYS A 83 13.21 -10.08 10.39
CA LYS A 83 14.13 -9.21 11.11
C LYS A 83 13.54 -8.85 12.46
N LYS A 84 14.38 -8.73 13.51
CA LYS A 84 13.96 -8.15 14.79
C LYS A 84 13.53 -6.70 14.54
N ARG A 85 12.27 -6.34 14.92
CA ARG A 85 11.72 -4.99 14.74
C ARG A 85 12.28 -3.98 15.73
N GLY A 86 12.20 -2.71 15.36
CA GLY A 86 12.46 -1.58 16.25
C GLY A 86 11.28 -1.28 17.20
N GLU A 87 11.44 -0.19 17.94
CA GLU A 87 10.36 0.49 18.65
C GLU A 87 9.46 1.24 17.65
N THR A 88 8.32 1.78 18.14
CA THR A 88 7.49 2.65 17.32
C THR A 88 8.29 3.84 16.78
N ASN A 89 8.08 4.17 15.54
CA ASN A 89 8.65 5.35 14.91
C ASN A 89 7.74 5.86 13.80
N GLY A 90 7.92 7.10 13.40
CA GLY A 90 7.14 7.63 12.30
C GLY A 90 7.40 9.11 11.99
N LEU A 91 6.66 9.59 11.01
CA LEU A 91 6.77 10.92 10.41
C LEU A 91 5.38 11.49 10.14
N ILE A 92 5.24 12.80 10.33
CA ILE A 92 4.13 13.60 9.82
C ILE A 92 4.69 14.55 8.79
N ILE A 93 4.25 14.40 7.55
CA ILE A 93 4.67 15.21 6.41
C ILE A 93 3.52 16.17 6.04
N LYS A 94 3.80 17.45 5.96
CA LYS A 94 2.86 18.47 5.51
C LYS A 94 3.45 19.25 4.34
N ASN A 95 2.75 19.30 3.20
CA ASN A 95 3.23 19.93 1.96
C ASN A 95 4.66 19.48 1.57
N GLY A 96 5.03 18.22 1.83
CA GLY A 96 6.36 17.67 1.55
C GLY A 96 7.37 17.84 2.67
N TYR A 97 7.16 18.69 3.67
CA TYR A 97 8.07 18.94 4.80
C TYR A 97 7.77 18.01 5.97
N ILE A 98 8.80 17.55 6.66
CA ILE A 98 8.61 16.91 7.98
C ILE A 98 8.20 18.00 8.96
N ILE A 99 7.00 17.87 9.57
CA ILE A 99 6.55 18.77 10.65
C ILE A 99 6.68 18.12 12.03
N ALA A 100 6.75 16.80 12.08
CA ALA A 100 7.01 16.06 13.31
C ALA A 100 7.56 14.66 12.99
N SER A 101 8.33 14.11 13.93
CA SER A 101 8.86 12.74 13.83
C SER A 101 9.10 12.17 15.23
N TRP A 102 9.09 10.85 15.33
CA TRP A 102 9.42 10.13 16.57
C TRP A 102 10.16 8.84 16.27
N GLY A 103 10.96 8.37 17.24
CA GLY A 103 11.73 7.15 17.14
C GLY A 103 12.81 7.17 16.04
N ASP A 104 13.29 5.99 15.64
CA ASP A 104 14.32 5.85 14.59
C ASP A 104 13.69 5.71 13.20
N THR A 105 13.46 6.84 12.54
CA THR A 105 12.80 6.91 11.21
C THR A 105 13.64 6.35 10.07
N LYS A 106 14.97 6.21 10.28
CA LYS A 106 15.90 5.65 9.29
C LYS A 106 16.07 4.14 9.41
N ARG A 107 15.54 3.56 10.47
CA ARG A 107 15.59 2.12 10.66
C ARG A 107 14.82 1.39 9.56
N VAL A 108 15.49 0.43 8.94
CA VAL A 108 14.89 -0.46 7.93
C VAL A 108 14.23 -1.64 8.62
N ASP A 109 12.91 -1.71 8.58
CA ASP A 109 12.11 -2.81 9.16
C ASP A 109 11.16 -3.40 8.12
N MET A 110 10.64 -4.62 8.38
CA MET A 110 9.58 -5.23 7.57
C MET A 110 8.34 -4.34 7.58
N THR A 111 7.71 -4.16 6.42
CA THR A 111 6.48 -3.38 6.32
C THR A 111 5.23 -4.23 6.12
N PHE A 112 5.41 -5.54 6.00
CA PHE A 112 4.33 -6.50 5.78
C PHE A 112 3.42 -6.09 4.60
N SER A 113 2.11 -6.09 4.81
CA SER A 113 1.14 -5.87 3.75
C SER A 113 1.13 -4.46 3.14
N VAL A 114 1.85 -3.48 3.70
CA VAL A 114 2.10 -2.23 2.97
C VAL A 114 2.86 -2.51 1.65
N THR A 115 3.59 -3.62 1.56
CA THR A 115 4.18 -4.13 0.32
C THR A 115 3.18 -4.23 -0.85
N LYS A 116 1.91 -4.51 -0.55
CA LYS A 116 0.84 -4.62 -1.56
C LYS A 116 0.63 -3.31 -2.33
N SER A 117 0.72 -2.17 -1.64
CA SER A 117 0.61 -0.86 -2.28
C SER A 117 1.76 -0.59 -3.26
N TYR A 118 2.97 -1.08 -2.97
CA TYR A 118 4.10 -1.04 -3.91
C TYR A 118 3.87 -1.98 -5.10
N LEU A 119 3.28 -3.15 -4.87
CA LEU A 119 2.94 -4.09 -5.94
C LEU A 119 1.89 -3.48 -6.89
N SER A 120 0.89 -2.78 -6.34
CA SER A 120 -0.06 -1.98 -7.15
C SER A 120 0.68 -0.94 -7.99
N ALA A 121 1.60 -0.18 -7.41
CA ALA A 121 2.37 0.83 -8.14
C ALA A 121 3.20 0.21 -9.28
N VAL A 122 3.85 -0.95 -9.05
CA VAL A 122 4.57 -1.70 -10.08
C VAL A 122 3.62 -2.19 -11.19
N THR A 123 2.39 -2.59 -10.84
CA THR A 123 1.37 -2.94 -11.84
C THR A 123 1.01 -1.72 -12.70
N GLY A 124 0.88 -0.53 -12.09
CA GLY A 124 0.67 0.72 -12.82
C GLY A 124 1.79 1.02 -13.81
N ILE A 125 3.04 0.80 -13.42
CA ILE A 125 4.18 0.92 -14.35
C ILE A 125 4.07 -0.06 -15.53
N ALA A 126 3.56 -1.28 -15.32
CA ALA A 126 3.35 -2.23 -16.42
C ALA A 126 2.28 -1.75 -17.38
N VAL A 127 1.20 -1.12 -16.88
CA VAL A 127 0.14 -0.51 -17.70
C VAL A 127 0.67 0.73 -18.42
N ASP A 128 1.33 1.65 -17.73
CA ASP A 128 1.91 2.88 -18.30
C ASP A 128 2.94 2.59 -19.40
N LYS A 129 3.63 1.45 -19.33
CA LYS A 129 4.58 0.98 -20.35
C LYS A 129 3.93 0.12 -21.44
N ASN A 130 2.60 -0.06 -21.44
CA ASN A 130 1.85 -0.94 -22.34
C ASN A 130 2.34 -2.41 -22.33
N LEU A 131 2.96 -2.86 -21.25
CA LEU A 131 3.26 -4.28 -21.01
C LEU A 131 1.98 -5.05 -20.65
N ILE A 132 1.03 -4.37 -20.01
CA ILE A 132 -0.35 -4.76 -19.79
C ILE A 132 -1.21 -3.69 -20.47
N ARG A 133 -2.11 -4.08 -21.39
CA ARG A 133 -2.94 -3.13 -22.14
C ARG A 133 -4.04 -2.52 -21.28
N SER A 134 -4.63 -3.34 -20.39
CA SER A 134 -5.69 -2.94 -19.47
C SER A 134 -5.69 -3.83 -18.24
N GLU A 135 -6.01 -3.26 -17.08
CA GLU A 135 -6.26 -4.01 -15.86
C GLU A 135 -7.43 -4.99 -15.97
N LYS A 136 -8.28 -4.80 -16.97
CA LYS A 136 -9.43 -5.68 -17.27
C LYS A 136 -9.08 -6.85 -18.20
N ASP A 137 -7.87 -6.87 -18.74
CA ASP A 137 -7.41 -8.01 -19.55
C ASP A 137 -7.24 -9.26 -18.68
N PHE A 138 -7.53 -10.42 -19.25
CA PHE A 138 -7.27 -11.70 -18.59
C PHE A 138 -5.77 -11.91 -18.39
N VAL A 139 -5.36 -12.31 -17.18
CA VAL A 139 -3.95 -12.57 -16.88
C VAL A 139 -3.40 -13.74 -17.72
N SER A 140 -4.25 -14.69 -18.05
CA SER A 140 -3.92 -15.83 -18.94
C SER A 140 -3.41 -15.42 -20.33
N ASN A 141 -3.71 -14.20 -20.79
CA ASN A 141 -3.17 -13.66 -22.04
C ASN A 141 -1.69 -13.28 -21.94
N TYR A 142 -1.13 -13.19 -20.73
CA TYR A 142 0.24 -12.72 -20.44
C TYR A 142 1.11 -13.76 -19.74
N VAL A 143 0.49 -14.68 -19.01
CA VAL A 143 1.17 -15.74 -18.22
C VAL A 143 0.77 -17.10 -18.79
N TRP A 144 1.72 -17.83 -19.35
CA TRP A 144 1.45 -19.01 -20.18
C TRP A 144 1.96 -20.33 -19.58
N ASP A 145 2.32 -20.32 -18.29
CA ASP A 145 2.91 -21.45 -17.60
C ASP A 145 1.92 -22.33 -16.82
N LYS A 146 0.66 -22.29 -17.20
CA LYS A 146 -0.47 -23.01 -16.58
C LYS A 146 -0.97 -22.44 -15.24
N THR A 147 -0.39 -21.37 -14.71
CA THR A 147 -0.85 -20.74 -13.48
C THR A 147 -2.32 -20.30 -13.56
N PHE A 148 -2.78 -19.96 -14.76
CA PHE A 148 -4.15 -19.54 -15.03
C PHE A 148 -4.93 -20.52 -15.91
N ASP A 149 -4.53 -21.78 -15.98
CA ASP A 149 -5.30 -22.82 -16.65
C ASP A 149 -6.58 -23.15 -15.87
N GLY A 150 -7.58 -23.64 -16.59
CA GLY A 150 -8.87 -24.05 -16.03
C GLY A 150 -9.99 -23.05 -16.25
N GLU A 151 -11.22 -23.52 -16.11
CA GLU A 151 -12.45 -22.80 -16.48
C GLU A 151 -12.54 -21.42 -15.82
N LYS A 152 -12.23 -21.32 -14.51
CA LYS A 152 -12.36 -20.06 -13.75
C LYS A 152 -11.05 -19.28 -13.64
N ASN A 153 -9.91 -19.94 -13.49
CA ASN A 153 -8.63 -19.24 -13.43
C ASN A 153 -8.35 -18.46 -14.72
N SER A 154 -8.76 -18.99 -15.89
CA SER A 154 -8.58 -18.30 -17.18
C SER A 154 -9.38 -16.99 -17.31
N LEU A 155 -10.41 -16.81 -16.48
CA LEU A 155 -11.26 -15.61 -16.43
C LEU A 155 -10.73 -14.54 -15.44
N ILE A 156 -9.64 -14.79 -14.76
CA ILE A 156 -9.06 -13.84 -13.82
C ILE A 156 -8.41 -12.69 -14.58
N THR A 157 -8.82 -11.46 -14.25
CA THR A 157 -8.22 -10.22 -14.76
C THR A 157 -7.16 -9.70 -13.78
N TRP A 158 -6.34 -8.76 -14.24
CA TRP A 158 -5.41 -8.03 -13.36
C TRP A 158 -6.16 -7.29 -12.26
N GLU A 159 -7.32 -6.68 -12.58
CA GLU A 159 -8.18 -6.03 -11.61
C GLU A 159 -8.64 -6.98 -10.49
N HIS A 160 -9.04 -8.21 -10.83
CA HIS A 160 -9.43 -9.21 -9.84
C HIS A 160 -8.29 -9.58 -8.88
N LEU A 161 -7.05 -9.61 -9.36
CA LEU A 161 -5.89 -9.82 -8.48
C LEU A 161 -5.62 -8.61 -7.60
N LEU A 162 -5.71 -7.39 -8.16
CA LEU A 162 -5.43 -6.13 -7.48
C LEU A 162 -6.43 -5.83 -6.36
N ASN A 163 -7.72 -6.06 -6.59
CA ASN A 163 -8.78 -5.80 -5.63
C ASN A 163 -9.15 -7.01 -4.76
N GLN A 164 -8.36 -8.10 -4.84
CA GLN A 164 -8.54 -9.32 -4.04
C GLN A 164 -9.86 -10.07 -4.28
N SER A 165 -10.39 -9.98 -5.51
CA SER A 165 -11.61 -10.69 -5.92
C SER A 165 -11.36 -11.84 -6.90
N SER A 166 -10.10 -12.23 -7.11
CA SER A 166 -9.73 -13.23 -8.13
C SER A 166 -10.21 -14.64 -7.85
N ASP A 167 -10.35 -14.99 -6.58
CA ASP A 167 -10.59 -16.36 -6.12
C ASP A 167 -9.71 -17.42 -6.84
N TRP A 168 -8.48 -17.03 -7.21
CA TRP A 168 -7.52 -17.92 -7.86
C TRP A 168 -7.37 -19.22 -7.06
N PHE A 169 -7.40 -20.33 -7.78
CA PHE A 169 -7.38 -21.68 -7.22
C PHE A 169 -6.11 -22.39 -7.66
N GLY A 170 -5.27 -22.79 -6.71
CA GLY A 170 -4.02 -23.47 -7.04
C GLY A 170 -3.06 -23.56 -5.87
N ASN A 171 -1.83 -23.93 -6.19
CA ASN A 171 -0.69 -23.97 -5.27
C ASN A 171 0.44 -23.12 -5.86
N LEU A 172 0.92 -22.13 -5.12
CA LEU A 172 2.06 -21.33 -5.51
C LEU A 172 3.18 -21.50 -4.47
N PHE A 173 4.36 -21.92 -4.93
CA PHE A 173 5.53 -22.13 -4.09
C PHE A 173 5.25 -23.01 -2.85
N GLY A 174 4.45 -24.08 -3.03
CA GLY A 174 4.11 -25.02 -1.97
C GLY A 174 3.09 -24.52 -0.96
N ILE A 175 2.38 -23.41 -1.25
CA ILE A 175 1.28 -22.89 -0.44
C ILE A 175 0.00 -22.96 -1.27
N ASN A 176 -1.04 -23.61 -0.73
CA ASN A 176 -2.34 -23.68 -1.38
C ASN A 176 -3.14 -22.39 -1.12
N HIS A 177 -3.97 -22.01 -2.08
CA HIS A 177 -4.83 -20.81 -1.98
C HIS A 177 -5.74 -20.80 -0.73
N TRP A 178 -6.10 -21.97 -0.19
CA TRP A 178 -6.98 -22.11 0.98
C TRP A 178 -6.22 -22.06 2.32
N GLU A 179 -4.89 -22.14 2.33
CA GLU A 179 -4.10 -22.14 3.57
C GLU A 179 -4.06 -20.78 4.26
N ASP A 180 -4.24 -19.69 3.53
CA ASP A 180 -4.19 -18.32 4.05
C ASP A 180 -5.58 -17.83 4.49
N ARG A 181 -5.70 -17.50 5.76
CA ARG A 181 -6.93 -16.99 6.40
C ARG A 181 -8.17 -17.84 6.09
N PRO A 182 -8.11 -19.16 6.34
CA PRO A 182 -9.26 -20.00 6.19
C PRO A 182 -10.34 -19.66 7.22
N ASP A 183 -11.56 -20.05 6.94
CA ASP A 183 -12.66 -19.97 7.90
C ASP A 183 -12.42 -20.98 9.03
N ILE A 184 -11.97 -20.50 10.19
CA ILE A 184 -11.60 -21.35 11.35
C ILE A 184 -12.77 -22.14 11.95
N SER A 185 -14.02 -21.89 11.52
CA SER A 185 -15.18 -22.69 11.90
C SER A 185 -15.30 -23.97 11.09
N LYS A 186 -14.53 -24.14 10.01
CA LYS A 186 -14.55 -25.27 9.09
C LYS A 186 -13.33 -26.18 9.31
N SER A 187 -13.42 -27.41 8.79
CA SER A 187 -12.31 -28.37 8.79
C SER A 187 -11.37 -28.16 7.59
N ILE A 188 -10.20 -28.82 7.63
CA ILE A 188 -9.25 -28.83 6.50
C ILE A 188 -9.89 -29.43 5.25
N ASP A 189 -10.72 -30.46 5.39
CA ASP A 189 -11.37 -31.11 4.25
C ASP A 189 -12.42 -30.19 3.62
N ASP A 190 -13.12 -29.39 4.43
CA ASP A 190 -14.04 -28.37 3.94
C ASP A 190 -13.28 -27.29 3.15
N TRP A 191 -12.14 -26.80 3.65
CA TRP A 191 -11.33 -25.77 2.95
C TRP A 191 -10.80 -26.29 1.61
N ARG A 192 -10.34 -27.56 1.56
CA ARG A 192 -9.84 -28.20 0.34
C ARG A 192 -10.92 -28.41 -0.71
N SER A 193 -12.14 -28.67 -0.26
CA SER A 193 -13.30 -28.98 -1.12
C SER A 193 -14.14 -27.75 -1.45
N GLU A 194 -13.82 -26.56 -0.87
CA GLU A 194 -14.59 -25.34 -1.14
C GLU A 194 -14.51 -24.99 -2.64
N PRO A 195 -15.66 -24.91 -3.32
CA PRO A 195 -15.66 -24.65 -4.75
C PRO A 195 -15.17 -23.25 -5.06
N GLN A 196 -14.32 -23.13 -6.08
CA GLN A 196 -13.87 -21.83 -6.58
C GLN A 196 -15.08 -20.97 -6.99
N LYS A 197 -15.14 -19.73 -6.52
CA LYS A 197 -16.14 -18.74 -6.91
C LYS A 197 -15.81 -18.16 -8.29
N VAL A 198 -16.76 -17.46 -8.88
CA VAL A 198 -16.50 -16.73 -10.13
C VAL A 198 -15.61 -15.52 -9.82
N PRO A 199 -14.49 -15.32 -10.54
CA PRO A 199 -13.65 -14.15 -10.37
C PRO A 199 -14.43 -12.85 -10.48
N GLY A 200 -14.13 -11.88 -9.61
CA GLY A 200 -14.80 -10.58 -9.57
C GLY A 200 -16.10 -10.56 -8.74
N THR A 201 -16.57 -11.68 -8.20
CA THR A 201 -17.86 -11.70 -7.45
C THR A 201 -17.72 -11.73 -5.94
N HIS A 202 -16.50 -11.92 -5.42
CA HIS A 202 -16.29 -12.09 -3.99
C HIS A 202 -14.91 -11.56 -3.57
N TYR A 203 -14.92 -10.68 -2.58
CA TYR A 203 -13.69 -10.22 -1.92
C TYR A 203 -13.17 -11.27 -0.93
N LYS A 204 -11.90 -11.63 -1.03
CA LYS A 204 -11.19 -12.40 -0.01
C LYS A 204 -9.74 -11.95 0.06
N TYR A 205 -9.37 -11.29 1.16
CA TYR A 205 -7.97 -10.93 1.42
C TYR A 205 -7.13 -12.20 1.57
N ASN A 206 -6.15 -12.38 0.66
CA ASN A 206 -5.37 -13.62 0.57
C ASN A 206 -3.97 -13.36 0.02
N ASP A 207 -2.94 -13.63 0.82
CA ASP A 207 -1.54 -13.36 0.45
C ASP A 207 -0.99 -14.32 -0.62
N VAL A 208 -1.54 -15.55 -0.73
CA VAL A 208 -1.16 -16.46 -1.83
C VAL A 208 -1.57 -15.85 -3.17
N ARG A 209 -2.77 -15.30 -3.27
CA ARG A 209 -3.29 -14.63 -4.48
C ARG A 209 -2.51 -13.34 -4.79
N VAL A 210 -2.06 -12.63 -3.77
CA VAL A 210 -1.14 -11.48 -3.95
C VAL A 210 0.21 -11.93 -4.47
N ASN A 211 0.73 -13.05 -4.00
CA ASN A 211 1.96 -13.63 -4.53
C ASN A 211 1.79 -14.11 -5.98
N VAL A 212 0.59 -14.55 -6.38
CA VAL A 212 0.25 -14.84 -7.79
C VAL A 212 0.34 -13.58 -8.64
N LEU A 213 -0.15 -12.42 -8.14
CA LEU A 213 0.04 -11.14 -8.84
C LEU A 213 1.53 -10.80 -8.99
N ALA A 214 2.32 -10.92 -7.92
CA ALA A 214 3.77 -10.66 -7.97
C ALA A 214 4.48 -11.57 -8.97
N TYR A 215 4.14 -12.85 -8.98
CA TYR A 215 4.66 -13.82 -9.94
C TYR A 215 4.26 -13.49 -11.38
N SER A 216 3.00 -13.09 -11.59
CA SER A 216 2.50 -12.71 -12.91
C SER A 216 3.21 -11.46 -13.46
N LEU A 217 3.45 -10.47 -12.62
CA LEU A 217 4.21 -9.28 -13.01
C LEU A 217 5.67 -9.60 -13.33
N LEU A 218 6.29 -10.54 -12.58
CA LEU A 218 7.63 -11.03 -12.91
C LEU A 218 7.68 -11.64 -14.33
N GLN A 219 6.64 -12.39 -14.73
CA GLN A 219 6.50 -12.93 -16.08
C GLN A 219 6.34 -11.83 -17.15
N VAL A 220 5.58 -10.78 -16.83
CA VAL A 220 5.34 -9.65 -17.75
C VAL A 220 6.60 -8.79 -17.94
N PHE A 221 7.28 -8.41 -16.85
CA PHE A 221 8.48 -7.57 -16.92
C PHE A 221 9.71 -8.33 -17.43
N ARG A 222 9.75 -9.65 -17.29
CA ARG A 222 10.93 -10.48 -17.55
C ARG A 222 12.16 -10.06 -16.75
N GLU A 223 11.94 -9.32 -15.67
CA GLU A 223 12.95 -8.79 -14.74
C GLU A 223 12.50 -8.92 -13.29
N SER A 224 13.45 -8.93 -12.34
CA SER A 224 13.12 -8.95 -10.91
C SER A 224 12.35 -7.69 -10.50
N LEU A 225 11.21 -7.85 -9.81
CA LEU A 225 10.40 -6.71 -9.37
C LEU A 225 11.14 -5.73 -8.46
N PRO A 226 12.11 -6.13 -7.59
CA PRO A 226 12.95 -5.16 -6.87
C PRO A 226 13.73 -4.23 -7.81
N LYS A 227 14.24 -4.73 -8.94
CA LYS A 227 14.93 -3.90 -9.94
C LYS A 227 13.94 -2.96 -10.63
N VAL A 228 12.79 -3.49 -11.07
CA VAL A 228 11.73 -2.67 -11.67
C VAL A 228 11.31 -1.55 -10.72
N LEU A 229 10.97 -1.87 -9.46
CA LEU A 229 10.59 -0.89 -8.45
C LEU A 229 11.68 0.17 -8.24
N LYS A 230 12.95 -0.27 -8.15
CA LYS A 230 14.09 0.62 -7.97
C LYS A 230 14.18 1.66 -9.08
N GLU A 231 14.25 1.19 -10.34
CA GLU A 231 14.54 2.03 -11.50
C GLU A 231 13.36 2.93 -11.90
N THR A 232 12.12 2.46 -11.68
CA THR A 232 10.93 3.17 -12.17
C THR A 232 10.27 4.05 -11.11
N ILE A 233 10.44 3.76 -9.84
CA ILE A 233 9.78 4.47 -8.74
C ILE A 233 10.78 4.98 -7.71
N MET A 234 11.56 4.11 -7.07
CA MET A 234 12.32 4.47 -5.87
C MET A 234 13.49 5.43 -6.17
N ASP A 235 14.24 5.21 -7.24
CA ASP A 235 15.29 6.13 -7.67
C ASP A 235 14.71 7.48 -8.12
N PRO A 236 13.65 7.51 -8.98
CA PRO A 236 12.99 8.76 -9.37
C PRO A 236 12.42 9.61 -8.23
N ILE A 237 12.04 9.00 -7.10
CA ILE A 237 11.57 9.72 -5.90
C ILE A 237 12.68 9.96 -4.88
N ASP A 238 13.93 9.79 -5.27
CA ASP A 238 15.11 10.02 -4.42
C ASP A 238 15.13 9.17 -3.13
N ALA A 239 14.56 7.95 -3.16
CA ALA A 239 14.62 7.04 -2.02
C ALA A 239 16.05 6.56 -1.75
N SER A 240 16.30 6.09 -0.53
CA SER A 240 17.60 5.53 -0.16
C SER A 240 17.87 4.20 -0.87
N ASP A 241 19.14 3.73 -0.82
CA ASP A 241 19.51 2.41 -1.32
C ASP A 241 19.42 1.31 -0.24
N THR A 242 18.77 1.61 0.91
CA THR A 242 18.74 0.69 2.07
C THR A 242 17.59 -0.28 2.04
N TRP A 243 16.48 0.02 1.36
CA TRP A 243 15.33 -0.85 1.26
C TRP A 243 15.63 -2.14 0.50
N ARG A 244 14.86 -3.20 0.78
CA ARG A 244 14.97 -4.52 0.12
C ARG A 244 13.58 -5.10 -0.06
N TRP A 245 13.40 -5.94 -1.10
CA TRP A 245 12.17 -6.70 -1.32
C TRP A 245 12.53 -8.16 -1.55
N TYR A 246 12.05 -9.02 -0.67
CA TYR A 246 12.38 -10.44 -0.67
C TYR A 246 11.16 -11.32 -0.96
N GLY A 247 11.40 -12.46 -1.61
CA GLY A 247 10.48 -13.57 -1.73
C GLY A 247 10.73 -14.65 -0.69
N TYR A 248 10.29 -15.85 -1.00
CA TYR A 248 10.48 -17.06 -0.21
C TYR A 248 11.71 -17.84 -0.68
N GLU A 249 12.27 -18.69 0.18
CA GLU A 249 13.44 -19.53 -0.15
C GLU A 249 13.19 -20.43 -1.37
N ASN A 250 11.95 -20.86 -1.58
CA ASN A 250 11.52 -21.69 -2.69
C ASN A 250 10.83 -20.94 -3.85
N SER A 251 10.81 -19.60 -3.85
CA SER A 251 10.16 -18.79 -4.90
C SER A 251 11.09 -18.42 -6.07
N TRP A 252 12.15 -19.20 -6.28
CA TRP A 252 13.07 -18.99 -7.39
C TRP A 252 12.56 -19.65 -8.66
N VAL A 253 12.52 -18.88 -9.74
CA VAL A 253 12.08 -19.31 -11.06
C VAL A 253 13.13 -18.96 -12.11
N ASN A 254 13.03 -19.57 -13.30
CA ASN A 254 13.90 -19.23 -14.43
C ASN A 254 13.13 -18.27 -15.36
N ILE A 255 13.68 -17.08 -15.55
CA ILE A 255 13.18 -16.09 -16.50
C ILE A 255 14.26 -15.90 -17.56
N ASP A 256 14.00 -16.34 -18.79
CA ASP A 256 14.93 -16.22 -19.93
C ASP A 256 16.35 -16.76 -19.63
N GLY A 257 16.44 -17.87 -18.91
CA GLY A 257 17.73 -18.49 -18.52
C GLY A 257 18.35 -17.90 -17.25
N ILE A 258 17.74 -16.85 -16.64
CA ILE A 258 18.23 -16.21 -15.42
C ILE A 258 17.41 -16.66 -14.22
N LYS A 259 18.07 -17.19 -13.19
CA LYS A 259 17.45 -17.54 -11.92
C LYS A 259 17.02 -16.28 -11.20
N THR A 260 15.71 -16.05 -11.08
CA THR A 260 15.11 -14.84 -10.51
C THR A 260 14.14 -15.19 -9.40
N GLN A 261 14.14 -14.44 -8.29
CA GLN A 261 13.23 -14.67 -7.19
C GLN A 261 11.90 -13.93 -7.42
N SER A 262 10.78 -14.67 -7.36
CA SER A 262 9.48 -14.05 -7.20
C SER A 262 9.34 -13.53 -5.77
N VAL A 263 8.96 -12.26 -5.62
CA VAL A 263 8.88 -11.61 -4.31
C VAL A 263 7.61 -11.95 -3.57
N SER A 264 7.63 -11.83 -2.23
CA SER A 264 6.41 -11.88 -1.42
C SER A 264 5.69 -10.54 -1.47
N GLY A 265 4.40 -10.56 -1.81
CA GLY A 265 3.57 -9.37 -1.92
C GLY A 265 3.04 -8.84 -0.57
N GLY A 266 3.19 -9.60 0.54
CA GLY A 266 2.62 -9.19 1.83
C GLY A 266 3.42 -9.58 3.07
N GLY A 267 4.46 -10.38 2.94
CA GLY A 267 5.29 -10.80 4.08
C GLY A 267 4.60 -11.78 5.05
N HIS A 268 3.51 -12.40 4.64
CA HIS A 268 2.71 -13.31 5.47
C HIS A 268 3.52 -14.50 6.03
N ASN A 269 4.34 -15.11 5.18
CA ASN A 269 5.29 -16.16 5.57
C ASN A 269 6.75 -15.64 5.65
N GLY A 270 6.93 -14.36 5.99
CA GLY A 270 8.21 -13.67 5.87
C GLY A 270 8.42 -13.04 4.48
N GLY A 271 9.57 -12.42 4.23
CA GLY A 271 9.83 -11.67 3.00
C GLY A 271 9.04 -10.35 2.94
N GLY A 272 8.67 -9.91 1.73
CA GLY A 272 8.08 -8.60 1.50
C GLY A 272 9.11 -7.47 1.54
N ILE A 273 8.65 -6.22 1.64
CA ILE A 273 9.52 -5.05 1.65
C ILE A 273 10.02 -4.76 3.07
N PHE A 274 11.34 -4.48 3.15
CA PHE A 274 12.05 -3.94 4.31
C PHE A 274 12.46 -2.52 3.95
N ILE A 275 12.01 -1.53 4.71
CA ILE A 275 12.12 -0.13 4.31
C ILE A 275 12.11 0.79 5.54
N SER A 276 12.72 1.97 5.41
CA SER A 276 12.68 3.03 6.43
C SER A 276 11.37 3.82 6.38
N SER A 277 11.02 4.50 7.47
CA SER A 277 9.86 5.40 7.49
C SER A 277 10.05 6.59 6.55
N GLU A 278 11.28 7.07 6.36
CA GLU A 278 11.58 8.16 5.44
C GLU A 278 11.32 7.78 3.97
N ASP A 279 11.71 6.57 3.55
CA ASP A 279 11.43 6.09 2.19
C ASP A 279 9.95 5.78 1.99
N HIS A 280 9.27 5.28 3.02
CA HIS A 280 7.81 5.14 3.00
C HIS A 280 7.11 6.49 2.79
N ALA A 281 7.59 7.54 3.47
CA ALA A 281 7.01 8.87 3.34
C ALA A 281 7.17 9.43 1.92
N ARG A 282 8.30 9.16 1.24
CA ARG A 282 8.50 9.51 -0.18
C ARG A 282 7.47 8.82 -1.08
N PHE A 283 7.26 7.53 -0.86
CA PHE A 283 6.25 6.78 -1.60
C PHE A 283 4.84 7.31 -1.34
N GLY A 284 4.49 7.62 -0.10
CA GLY A 284 3.22 8.27 0.25
C GLY A 284 3.07 9.64 -0.41
N LEU A 285 4.14 10.44 -0.45
CA LEU A 285 4.14 11.76 -1.09
C LEU A 285 3.95 11.67 -2.62
N LEU A 286 4.49 10.62 -3.28
CA LEU A 286 4.23 10.35 -4.69
C LEU A 286 2.73 10.11 -4.94
N PHE A 287 2.05 9.32 -4.09
CA PHE A 287 0.61 9.08 -4.20
C PHE A 287 -0.22 10.31 -3.88
N LEU A 288 0.15 11.07 -2.85
CA LEU A 288 -0.49 12.36 -2.54
C LEU A 288 -0.45 13.32 -3.74
N ASN A 289 0.65 13.32 -4.50
CA ASN A 289 0.83 14.12 -5.69
C ASN A 289 0.39 13.42 -6.98
N LYS A 290 -0.51 12.46 -6.87
CA LYS A 290 -1.11 11.79 -8.03
C LYS A 290 -0.07 11.28 -9.03
N GLY A 291 1.04 10.71 -8.53
CA GLY A 291 2.10 10.13 -9.34
C GLY A 291 3.12 11.12 -9.92
N MET A 292 3.06 12.39 -9.55
CA MET A 292 4.06 13.40 -9.91
C MET A 292 5.14 13.52 -8.82
N TRP A 293 6.39 13.68 -9.23
CA TRP A 293 7.51 13.98 -8.36
C TRP A 293 8.37 15.06 -8.99
N ASN A 294 8.48 16.20 -8.35
CA ASN A 294 9.30 17.35 -8.78
C ASN A 294 9.15 17.65 -10.30
N GLY A 295 7.92 17.78 -10.76
CA GLY A 295 7.58 18.06 -12.16
C GLY A 295 7.67 16.87 -13.13
N LYS A 296 8.11 15.68 -12.66
CA LYS A 296 8.21 14.47 -13.48
C LYS A 296 7.05 13.51 -13.18
N ARG A 297 6.37 13.01 -14.22
CA ARG A 297 5.37 11.94 -14.09
C ARG A 297 6.11 10.60 -13.87
N ILE A 298 5.84 9.94 -12.73
CA ILE A 298 6.41 8.64 -12.35
C ILE A 298 5.39 7.53 -12.59
N ILE A 299 4.14 7.76 -12.17
CA ILE A 299 2.99 6.87 -12.40
C ILE A 299 1.87 7.74 -12.97
N SER A 300 1.06 7.21 -13.88
CA SER A 300 -0.08 7.95 -14.44
C SER A 300 -1.07 8.35 -13.32
N GLU A 301 -1.66 9.53 -13.45
CA GLU A 301 -2.71 9.99 -12.54
C GLU A 301 -3.91 9.05 -12.58
N GLU A 302 -4.27 8.58 -13.77
CA GLU A 302 -5.35 7.61 -13.97
C GLU A 302 -5.13 6.33 -13.14
N TRP A 303 -3.89 5.79 -13.12
CA TRP A 303 -3.59 4.62 -12.29
C TRP A 303 -3.71 4.90 -10.80
N ILE A 304 -3.22 6.06 -10.35
CA ILE A 304 -3.36 6.46 -8.94
C ILE A 304 -4.84 6.54 -8.56
N GLU A 305 -5.68 7.22 -9.36
CA GLU A 305 -7.11 7.36 -9.11
C GLU A 305 -7.82 6.00 -9.08
N LYS A 306 -7.54 5.10 -10.04
CA LYS A 306 -8.06 3.73 -10.00
C LYS A 306 -7.63 2.97 -8.75
N SER A 307 -6.36 3.12 -8.34
CA SER A 307 -5.81 2.40 -7.19
C SER A 307 -6.51 2.73 -5.87
N ILE A 308 -6.99 3.96 -5.73
CA ILE A 308 -7.65 4.46 -4.51
C ILE A 308 -9.17 4.59 -4.68
N SER A 309 -9.73 4.02 -5.74
CA SER A 309 -11.17 3.96 -5.93
C SER A 309 -11.75 2.70 -5.29
N PRO A 310 -12.92 2.79 -4.63
CA PRO A 310 -13.63 1.66 -4.06
C PRO A 310 -13.89 0.56 -5.09
N SER A 311 -13.63 -0.71 -4.75
CA SER A 311 -14.00 -1.84 -5.60
C SER A 311 -15.46 -2.26 -5.36
N GLU A 312 -16.08 -2.88 -6.38
CA GLU A 312 -17.47 -3.37 -6.29
C GLU A 312 -17.64 -4.45 -5.20
N THR A 313 -16.60 -5.25 -4.96
CA THR A 313 -16.66 -6.38 -4.02
C THR A 313 -16.26 -6.00 -2.59
N ASN A 314 -15.56 -4.89 -2.42
CA ASN A 314 -15.23 -4.29 -1.11
C ASN A 314 -14.95 -2.80 -1.28
N PRO A 315 -15.91 -1.93 -0.94
CA PRO A 315 -15.76 -0.50 -1.13
C PRO A 315 -14.73 0.17 -0.19
N GLU A 316 -14.21 -0.53 0.80
CA GLU A 316 -13.09 -0.08 1.64
C GLU A 316 -11.72 -0.49 1.06
N TYR A 317 -11.69 -1.10 -0.15
CA TYR A 317 -10.48 -1.61 -0.76
C TYR A 317 -10.44 -1.34 -2.27
N GLY A 318 -9.40 -0.65 -2.71
CA GLY A 318 -9.09 -0.43 -4.11
C GLY A 318 -8.04 -1.43 -4.63
N TYR A 319 -7.13 -0.96 -5.49
CA TYR A 319 -6.03 -1.79 -5.98
C TYR A 319 -4.89 -1.82 -4.96
N MET A 320 -4.99 -2.73 -3.98
CA MET A 320 -4.01 -2.92 -2.89
C MET A 320 -3.85 -1.71 -1.96
N TRP A 321 -4.87 -0.85 -1.90
CA TRP A 321 -4.99 0.26 -0.97
C TRP A 321 -6.28 0.13 -0.16
N TRP A 322 -6.20 0.41 1.13
CA TRP A 322 -7.36 0.60 2.00
C TRP A 322 -7.89 2.02 1.84
N ILE A 323 -9.18 2.19 1.94
CA ILE A 323 -9.88 3.46 1.74
C ILE A 323 -10.80 3.70 2.93
N ASN A 324 -10.72 4.88 3.53
CA ASN A 324 -11.64 5.29 4.59
C ASN A 324 -12.93 5.85 3.97
N SER A 325 -13.62 5.06 3.15
CA SER A 325 -14.82 5.50 2.47
C SER A 325 -16.06 5.41 3.36
N LYS A 326 -16.98 6.38 3.23
CA LYS A 326 -18.36 6.20 3.69
C LYS A 326 -19.08 5.31 2.69
N LEU A 327 -19.32 4.09 3.08
CA LEU A 327 -20.25 3.24 2.40
C LEU A 327 -21.62 3.47 3.00
N GLY A 328 -22.59 3.77 2.16
CA GLY A 328 -23.99 3.97 2.42
C GLY A 328 -24.53 3.79 3.84
N GLU A 329 -25.72 4.20 4.11
CA GLU A 329 -26.32 4.20 5.47
C GLU A 329 -26.29 2.84 6.19
N ASP A 330 -26.15 1.74 5.45
CA ASP A 330 -26.10 0.36 5.97
C ASP A 330 -24.70 -0.14 6.35
N TYR A 331 -23.62 0.52 5.90
CA TYR A 331 -22.26 0.16 6.28
C TYR A 331 -21.80 1.00 7.46
N GLN A 332 -21.86 0.41 8.64
CA GLN A 332 -21.50 1.06 9.91
C GLN A 332 -20.00 1.17 10.16
N THR A 333 -19.16 0.79 9.21
CA THR A 333 -17.72 0.61 9.43
C THR A 333 -16.87 1.36 8.43
N THR A 334 -16.81 2.67 8.53
CA THR A 334 -15.50 3.27 8.29
C THR A 334 -14.61 2.84 9.46
N ASP A 335 -13.51 2.15 9.19
CA ASP A 335 -12.55 1.76 10.23
C ASP A 335 -12.14 2.96 11.08
N TRP A 336 -12.12 4.15 10.50
CA TRP A 336 -11.70 5.39 11.15
C TRP A 336 -12.81 6.44 11.19
N LYS A 337 -13.54 6.45 12.29
CA LYS A 337 -14.61 7.41 12.56
C LYS A 337 -14.05 8.81 12.89
N ASN A 338 -14.80 9.85 12.52
CA ASN A 338 -14.50 11.25 12.83
C ASN A 338 -13.20 11.80 12.20
N VAL A 339 -12.76 11.23 11.11
CA VAL A 339 -11.67 11.71 10.25
C VAL A 339 -12.14 11.74 8.79
N PRO A 340 -11.45 12.46 7.88
CA PRO A 340 -11.87 12.58 6.49
C PRO A 340 -12.07 11.23 5.79
N THR A 341 -13.10 11.15 4.97
CA THR A 341 -13.50 9.91 4.27
C THR A 341 -12.72 9.67 2.98
N ASN A 342 -11.92 10.62 2.53
CA ASN A 342 -11.02 10.49 1.38
C ASN A 342 -9.60 10.07 1.76
N ILE A 343 -9.39 9.68 3.01
CA ILE A 343 -8.14 9.08 3.45
C ILE A 343 -7.98 7.71 2.79
N PHE A 344 -6.80 7.44 2.25
CA PHE A 344 -6.42 6.10 1.82
C PHE A 344 -5.07 5.72 2.43
N TYR A 345 -4.84 4.41 2.58
CA TYR A 345 -3.68 3.97 3.33
C TYR A 345 -3.21 2.55 2.98
N GLY A 346 -1.90 2.35 3.04
CA GLY A 346 -1.29 1.02 3.11
C GLY A 346 -1.28 0.55 4.56
N SER A 347 -1.67 -0.71 4.80
CA SER A 347 -1.71 -1.32 6.13
C SER A 347 -0.93 -2.61 6.17
N GLY A 348 -0.10 -2.80 7.21
CA GLY A 348 0.72 -3.99 7.41
C GLY A 348 0.62 -4.53 8.83
N PHE A 349 0.80 -5.85 8.97
CA PHE A 349 0.80 -6.55 10.26
C PHE A 349 1.68 -5.83 11.29
N GLY A 350 1.22 -5.81 12.53
CA GLY A 350 1.93 -5.15 13.64
C GLY A 350 1.75 -3.63 13.70
N GLY A 351 0.84 -3.03 12.91
CA GLY A 351 0.56 -1.59 12.94
C GLY A 351 1.53 -0.76 12.09
N ASN A 352 1.93 -1.30 10.93
CA ASN A 352 2.69 -0.56 9.94
C ASN A 352 1.73 0.16 9.00
N LYS A 353 1.87 1.49 8.84
CA LYS A 353 0.95 2.32 8.07
C LYS A 353 1.69 3.35 7.22
N VAL A 354 1.16 3.57 6.01
CA VAL A 354 1.39 4.76 5.21
C VAL A 354 0.03 5.36 4.92
N ILE A 355 -0.26 6.52 5.48
CA ILE A 355 -1.59 7.14 5.48
C ILE A 355 -1.50 8.43 4.66
N ILE A 356 -2.39 8.62 3.73
CA ILE A 356 -2.47 9.81 2.90
C ILE A 356 -3.78 10.52 3.20
N ILE A 357 -3.69 11.83 3.52
CA ILE A 357 -4.81 12.72 3.82
C ILE A 357 -4.81 13.84 2.77
N PRO A 358 -5.51 13.66 1.64
CA PRO A 358 -5.45 14.59 0.52
C PRO A 358 -5.88 16.01 0.88
N ASP A 359 -6.98 16.18 1.62
CA ASP A 359 -7.51 17.49 2.02
C ASP A 359 -6.52 18.32 2.86
N GLU A 360 -5.58 17.63 3.50
CA GLU A 360 -4.55 18.26 4.31
C GLU A 360 -3.19 18.35 3.61
N ASN A 361 -3.06 17.89 2.37
CA ASN A 361 -1.74 17.71 1.76
C ASN A 361 -0.76 17.06 2.75
N MET A 362 -1.18 15.94 3.37
CA MET A 362 -0.45 15.31 4.46
C MET A 362 -0.20 13.84 4.19
N VAL A 363 0.99 13.38 4.57
CA VAL A 363 1.35 11.96 4.66
C VAL A 363 1.77 11.66 6.09
N ILE A 364 1.26 10.58 6.65
CA ILE A 364 1.67 10.04 7.95
C ILE A 364 2.26 8.66 7.72
N VAL A 365 3.46 8.44 8.21
CA VAL A 365 4.04 7.10 8.31
C VAL A 365 4.11 6.72 9.77
N GLY A 366 3.54 5.56 10.09
CA GLY A 366 3.63 5.00 11.44
C GLY A 366 4.09 3.56 11.40
N ARG A 367 5.00 3.22 12.30
CA ARG A 367 5.53 1.87 12.47
C ARG A 367 5.18 1.38 13.86
N TRP A 368 4.63 0.17 13.92
CA TRP A 368 4.33 -0.51 15.17
C TRP A 368 3.31 0.22 16.04
N PHE A 369 2.29 0.80 15.40
CA PHE A 369 1.13 1.33 16.11
C PHE A 369 0.42 0.23 16.89
N GLY A 370 -0.10 0.54 18.06
CA GLY A 370 -1.02 -0.34 18.78
C GLY A 370 -2.36 -0.46 18.07
N GLY A 371 -3.12 -1.49 18.36
CA GLY A 371 -4.39 -1.71 17.71
C GLY A 371 -5.38 -0.56 17.89
N GLN A 372 -5.98 -0.11 16.78
CA GLN A 372 -7.03 0.92 16.74
C GLN A 372 -6.64 2.32 17.25
N THR A 373 -5.34 2.65 17.25
CA THR A 373 -4.89 4.00 17.66
C THR A 373 -4.93 5.01 16.52
N GLU A 374 -5.04 4.56 15.28
CA GLU A 374 -4.86 5.39 14.08
C GLU A 374 -5.88 6.51 13.96
N SER A 375 -7.18 6.22 14.12
CA SER A 375 -8.24 7.24 14.01
C SER A 375 -8.11 8.31 15.09
N THR A 376 -7.79 7.93 16.33
CA THR A 376 -7.55 8.86 17.43
C THR A 376 -6.33 9.73 17.15
N PHE A 377 -5.24 9.13 16.69
CA PHE A 377 -4.02 9.85 16.34
C PHE A 377 -4.26 10.88 15.22
N ILE A 378 -4.90 10.46 14.12
CA ILE A 378 -5.25 11.37 13.02
C ILE A 378 -6.14 12.50 13.53
N LYS A 379 -7.18 12.18 14.30
CA LYS A 379 -8.06 13.18 14.88
C LYS A 379 -7.30 14.19 15.74
N MET A 380 -6.40 13.76 16.63
CA MET A 380 -5.58 14.64 17.46
C MET A 380 -4.71 15.58 16.60
N ILE A 381 -4.16 15.09 15.48
CA ILE A 381 -3.40 15.92 14.54
C ILE A 381 -4.33 16.97 13.90
N LEU A 382 -5.49 16.57 13.40
CA LEU A 382 -6.44 17.49 12.75
C LEU A 382 -7.02 18.53 13.71
N ASP A 383 -7.29 18.15 14.97
CA ASP A 383 -7.75 19.04 16.04
C ASP A 383 -6.64 19.99 16.56
N SER A 384 -5.42 19.88 16.05
CA SER A 384 -4.31 20.74 16.41
C SER A 384 -4.18 21.99 15.52
N LYS A 385 -5.01 22.11 14.49
CA LYS A 385 -5.19 23.34 13.69
C LYS A 385 -5.71 24.50 14.50
#